data_3f778ab1eb9d27e5ae6f5cd93ded9fbd
#
_entry.id   3f778ab1eb9d27e5ae6f5cd93ded9fbd
#
_cell.length_a   1.000
_cell.length_b   1.000
_cell.length_c   1.000
_cell.angle_alpha   90.00
_cell.angle_beta   90.00
_cell.angle_gamma   90.00
#
_symmetry.space_group_name_H-M   'P 1'
#
loop_
_entity.id
_entity.type
_entity.pdbx_description
1 polymer ?
#
loop_
_entity_poly.entity_id
_entity_poly.type
_entity_poly.pdbx_seq_one_letter_code
_entity_poly.pdbx_strand_id
1 'polypeptide(L)'
;MTIQEKIQNAKTYLGIEFGSTRIKAVLIDDTFAPIASGSHEWQNRYENGVWTYSLDDITTGLQHCYAALTEDIRQKFGVTPTTYGAMGISGMMHGYMAFDKDDNLLVPFRTWRNTITEQAASELSELLCFNIPQRWSIAHLYQAILNGEEHVRHIAHINTLAGYIHYRLTGKRQVGIGEASGIFPVDSTGYNADYIKKVDELLSAKGFSVKLAEVLPSVLNAGAKEAFLTADGAKLLDPTGTLQPGVPLCPPEGDAGTGMTATDSVLPRTGNVSAGTSIVAMLVLDKPLKGYYPEIDVVTTPCGAPVAMVHCNNCSSELDAWVKIFGEFAQLSGHPIAKPALYDMLYYHALTGDPDCGNTVVYNFLSGEPVAGAENGRPMYFRTPDGKFNLANLFRAEIYSTMAALKLGMDILFEKEQVSVEKITGHGGLFKTKGVAQQFLADGLGCAVSVMKTAGEGGAWGMALLAAYTVCGGGKSLSEFLDSEVFVGMESTTLQPEKNGAEGFAGFMENYKRGLAAQYAAAK
;
A
#
# COMPACT_ATOMS: atom_id res chain seq x y z
N MET A 1 29.06 -16.71 10.75
CA MET A 1 28.67 -17.47 9.56
C MET A 1 28.77 -16.59 8.34
N THR A 2 29.28 -17.10 7.24
CA THR A 2 29.20 -16.45 5.93
C THR A 2 27.76 -16.43 5.44
N ILE A 3 27.41 -15.57 4.47
CA ILE A 3 26.06 -15.57 3.89
C ILE A 3 25.73 -16.93 3.24
N GLN A 4 26.70 -17.55 2.60
CA GLN A 4 26.57 -18.91 2.06
C GLN A 4 26.15 -19.94 3.14
N GLU A 5 26.84 -19.92 4.30
CA GLU A 5 26.48 -20.80 5.44
C GLU A 5 25.10 -20.47 6.01
N LYS A 6 24.71 -19.18 6.07
CA LYS A 6 23.38 -18.78 6.51
C LYS A 6 22.27 -19.33 5.61
N ILE A 7 22.46 -19.27 4.28
CA ILE A 7 21.51 -19.82 3.29
C ILE A 7 21.40 -21.35 3.48
N GLN A 8 22.53 -22.07 3.59
CA GLN A 8 22.55 -23.52 3.76
C GLN A 8 21.94 -24.00 5.09
N ASN A 9 21.99 -23.17 6.13
CA ASN A 9 21.48 -23.49 7.46
C ASN A 9 20.10 -22.88 7.77
N ALA A 10 19.32 -22.50 6.76
CA ALA A 10 17.99 -21.90 6.89
C ALA A 10 17.94 -20.65 7.79
N LYS A 11 19.01 -19.85 7.81
CA LYS A 11 19.08 -18.57 8.54
C LYS A 11 18.82 -17.38 7.64
N THR A 12 17.88 -17.56 6.72
CA THR A 12 17.44 -16.53 5.79
C THR A 12 15.91 -16.56 5.69
N TYR A 13 15.30 -15.40 5.42
CA TYR A 13 13.86 -15.24 5.40
C TYR A 13 13.44 -14.62 4.07
N LEU A 14 12.39 -15.16 3.48
CA LEU A 14 11.93 -14.79 2.15
C LEU A 14 10.58 -14.07 2.21
N GLY A 15 10.49 -12.88 1.64
CA GLY A 15 9.24 -12.18 1.38
C GLY A 15 8.98 -12.09 -0.13
N ILE A 16 7.77 -12.42 -0.56
CA ILE A 16 7.32 -12.29 -1.94
C ILE A 16 6.10 -11.37 -1.96
N GLU A 17 6.15 -10.29 -2.74
CA GLU A 17 5.09 -9.30 -2.88
C GLU A 17 4.54 -9.29 -4.30
N PHE A 18 3.23 -9.36 -4.43
CA PHE A 18 2.49 -9.22 -5.69
C PHE A 18 1.97 -7.78 -5.83
N GLY A 19 2.84 -6.87 -6.28
CA GLY A 19 2.45 -5.50 -6.62
C GLY A 19 1.72 -5.41 -7.96
N SER A 20 1.06 -4.28 -8.23
CA SER A 20 0.20 -4.11 -9.44
C SER A 20 0.94 -4.20 -10.78
N THR A 21 2.24 -3.92 -10.83
CA THR A 21 3.04 -3.94 -12.07
C THR A 21 4.23 -4.87 -11.99
N ARG A 22 4.54 -5.38 -10.81
CA ARG A 22 5.72 -6.21 -10.56
C ARG A 22 5.49 -7.12 -9.38
N ILE A 23 5.89 -8.38 -9.53
CA ILE A 23 6.08 -9.32 -8.42
C ILE A 23 7.54 -9.18 -8.00
N LYS A 24 7.81 -9.00 -6.71
CA LYS A 24 9.16 -8.84 -6.14
C LYS A 24 9.39 -9.84 -5.03
N ALA A 25 10.54 -10.50 -5.03
CA ALA A 25 11.01 -11.33 -3.95
C ALA A 25 12.26 -10.71 -3.32
N VAL A 26 12.33 -10.71 -1.98
CA VAL A 26 13.50 -10.24 -1.23
C VAL A 26 13.89 -11.30 -0.22
N LEU A 27 15.16 -11.69 -0.25
CA LEU A 27 15.78 -12.55 0.75
C LEU A 27 16.59 -11.68 1.73
N ILE A 28 16.32 -11.86 3.02
CA ILE A 28 17.10 -11.26 4.10
C ILE A 28 17.84 -12.32 4.89
N ASP A 29 18.93 -11.94 5.53
CA ASP A 29 19.64 -12.80 6.48
C ASP A 29 19.21 -12.55 7.93
N ASP A 30 19.93 -13.10 8.90
CA ASP A 30 19.68 -12.95 10.33
C ASP A 30 20.11 -11.57 10.88
N THR A 31 20.58 -10.65 10.04
CA THR A 31 20.76 -9.21 10.33
C THR A 31 19.62 -8.38 9.76
N PHE A 32 18.62 -9.02 9.16
CA PHE A 32 17.45 -8.44 8.52
C PHE A 32 17.76 -7.56 7.29
N ALA A 33 19.01 -7.54 6.84
CA ALA A 33 19.43 -6.82 5.64
C ALA A 33 19.09 -7.62 4.38
N PRO A 34 18.61 -6.97 3.31
CA PRO A 34 18.45 -7.60 2.00
C PRO A 34 19.78 -8.09 1.45
N ILE A 35 19.85 -9.38 1.08
CA ILE A 35 21.05 -10.02 0.51
C ILE A 35 20.86 -10.42 -0.95
N ALA A 36 19.64 -10.76 -1.36
CA ALA A 36 19.31 -11.09 -2.73
C ALA A 36 17.88 -10.67 -3.07
N SER A 37 17.59 -10.52 -4.36
CA SER A 37 16.25 -10.19 -4.83
C SER A 37 15.95 -10.80 -6.19
N GLY A 38 14.66 -11.00 -6.47
CA GLY A 38 14.15 -11.37 -7.77
C GLY A 38 12.92 -10.55 -8.13
N SER A 39 12.62 -10.45 -9.41
CA SER A 39 11.38 -9.77 -9.82
C SER A 39 10.85 -10.29 -11.15
N HIS A 40 9.55 -10.10 -11.33
CA HIS A 40 8.85 -10.36 -12.59
C HIS A 40 7.89 -9.21 -12.87
N GLU A 41 7.97 -8.62 -14.06
CA GLU A 41 7.03 -7.60 -14.51
C GLU A 41 5.79 -8.26 -15.09
N TRP A 42 4.61 -7.78 -14.71
CA TRP A 42 3.33 -8.24 -15.22
C TRP A 42 2.35 -7.08 -15.40
N GLN A 43 1.21 -7.32 -16.03
CA GLN A 43 0.25 -6.28 -16.35
C GLN A 43 -1.16 -6.66 -15.94
N ASN A 44 -1.85 -5.71 -15.31
CA ASN A 44 -3.28 -5.78 -15.08
C ASN A 44 -4.02 -5.61 -16.42
N ARG A 45 -4.93 -6.52 -16.76
CA ARG A 45 -5.72 -6.49 -17.99
C ARG A 45 -7.14 -6.03 -17.71
N TYR A 46 -7.70 -5.30 -18.66
CA TYR A 46 -9.11 -4.94 -18.63
C TYR A 46 -9.87 -5.83 -19.61
N GLU A 47 -10.62 -6.80 -19.09
CA GLU A 47 -11.33 -7.81 -19.87
C GLU A 47 -12.80 -7.86 -19.46
N ASN A 48 -13.70 -7.74 -20.43
CA ASN A 48 -15.15 -7.77 -20.20
C ASN A 48 -15.66 -6.82 -19.09
N GLY A 49 -15.09 -5.63 -19.00
CA GLY A 49 -15.48 -4.65 -18.00
C GLY A 49 -14.81 -4.82 -16.63
N VAL A 50 -13.84 -5.74 -16.49
CA VAL A 50 -13.16 -6.08 -15.23
C VAL A 50 -11.66 -5.96 -15.36
N TRP A 51 -11.03 -5.27 -14.41
CA TRP A 51 -9.58 -5.29 -14.22
C TRP A 51 -9.17 -6.59 -13.52
N THR A 52 -8.32 -7.39 -14.17
CA THR A 52 -8.01 -8.76 -13.76
C THR A 52 -6.56 -9.17 -14.03
N TYR A 53 -6.13 -10.25 -13.39
CA TYR A 53 -5.00 -11.11 -13.74
C TYR A 53 -5.50 -12.55 -13.84
N SER A 54 -4.98 -13.34 -14.79
CA SER A 54 -5.32 -14.76 -14.84
C SER A 54 -4.57 -15.57 -13.78
N LEU A 55 -5.09 -16.75 -13.42
CA LEU A 55 -4.40 -17.67 -12.52
C LEU A 55 -3.05 -18.14 -13.11
N ASP A 56 -2.97 -18.23 -14.44
CA ASP A 56 -1.72 -18.59 -15.14
C ASP A 56 -0.68 -17.48 -15.01
N ASP A 57 -1.09 -16.20 -15.16
CA ASP A 57 -0.16 -15.07 -14.94
C ASP A 57 0.35 -15.03 -13.51
N ILE A 58 -0.52 -15.29 -12.53
CA ILE A 58 -0.16 -15.35 -11.11
C ILE A 58 0.87 -16.45 -10.87
N THR A 59 0.60 -17.67 -11.37
CA THR A 59 1.48 -18.82 -11.19
C THR A 59 2.82 -18.64 -11.91
N THR A 60 2.79 -18.25 -13.18
CA THR A 60 3.97 -18.03 -13.99
C THR A 60 4.82 -16.88 -13.42
N GLY A 61 4.17 -15.80 -13.01
CA GLY A 61 4.85 -14.65 -12.40
C GLY A 61 5.53 -15.01 -11.08
N LEU A 62 4.88 -15.80 -10.22
CA LEU A 62 5.47 -16.33 -9.00
C LEU A 62 6.73 -17.16 -9.29
N GLN A 63 6.63 -18.10 -10.21
CA GLN A 63 7.76 -18.98 -10.60
C GLN A 63 8.92 -18.20 -11.20
N HIS A 64 8.65 -17.27 -12.11
CA HIS A 64 9.69 -16.43 -12.72
C HIS A 64 10.39 -15.53 -11.69
N CYS A 65 9.61 -14.93 -10.76
CA CYS A 65 10.16 -14.11 -9.70
C CYS A 65 11.06 -14.94 -8.77
N TYR A 66 10.64 -16.15 -8.39
CA TYR A 66 11.43 -17.05 -7.56
C TYR A 66 12.68 -17.54 -8.29
N ALA A 67 12.59 -17.90 -9.58
CA ALA A 67 13.74 -18.29 -10.39
C ALA A 67 14.77 -17.16 -10.51
N ALA A 68 14.31 -15.91 -10.70
CA ALA A 68 15.19 -14.75 -10.72
C ALA A 68 15.91 -14.55 -9.38
N LEU A 69 15.21 -14.74 -8.25
CA LEU A 69 15.82 -14.69 -6.92
C LEU A 69 16.89 -15.78 -6.74
N THR A 70 16.59 -17.02 -7.09
CA THR A 70 17.54 -18.14 -6.93
C THR A 70 18.77 -17.96 -7.81
N GLU A 71 18.61 -17.38 -9.00
CA GLU A 71 19.72 -17.03 -9.87
C GLU A 71 20.59 -15.91 -9.29
N ASP A 72 19.99 -14.85 -8.71
CA ASP A 72 20.72 -13.79 -8.02
C ASP A 72 21.53 -14.33 -6.83
N ILE A 73 20.93 -15.26 -6.05
CA ILE A 73 21.61 -15.95 -4.95
C ILE A 73 22.80 -16.78 -5.48
N ARG A 74 22.59 -17.52 -6.55
CA ARG A 74 23.63 -18.35 -7.16
C ARG A 74 24.81 -17.50 -7.68
N GLN A 75 24.51 -16.38 -8.31
CA GLN A 75 25.53 -15.46 -8.84
C GLN A 75 26.34 -14.79 -7.72
N LYS A 76 25.67 -14.35 -6.64
CA LYS A 76 26.32 -13.65 -5.54
C LYS A 76 27.07 -14.56 -4.58
N PHE A 77 26.53 -15.75 -4.30
CA PHE A 77 27.00 -16.60 -3.20
C PHE A 77 27.39 -18.03 -3.63
N GLY A 78 27.18 -18.41 -4.88
CA GLY A 78 27.58 -19.71 -5.39
C GLY A 78 26.76 -20.90 -4.87
N VAL A 79 25.57 -20.64 -4.29
CA VAL A 79 24.69 -21.67 -3.72
C VAL A 79 23.26 -21.51 -4.23
N THR A 80 22.51 -22.63 -4.23
CA THR A 80 21.07 -22.65 -4.47
C THR A 80 20.36 -22.98 -3.16
N PRO A 81 19.41 -22.17 -2.70
CA PRO A 81 18.68 -22.45 -1.46
C PRO A 81 17.78 -23.66 -1.62
N THR A 82 17.82 -24.57 -0.65
CA THR A 82 16.93 -25.74 -0.58
C THR A 82 15.83 -25.56 0.46
N THR A 83 15.99 -24.58 1.36
CA THR A 83 15.06 -24.25 2.44
C THR A 83 15.30 -22.83 2.93
N TYR A 84 14.37 -22.32 3.73
CA TYR A 84 14.44 -21.00 4.38
C TYR A 84 14.04 -21.13 5.85
N GLY A 85 14.45 -20.20 6.72
CA GLY A 85 14.01 -20.11 8.10
C GLY A 85 12.51 -19.86 8.23
N ALA A 86 11.99 -18.98 7.38
CA ALA A 86 10.57 -18.76 7.15
C ALA A 86 10.37 -18.02 5.83
N MET A 87 9.13 -18.01 5.34
CA MET A 87 8.74 -17.21 4.17
C MET A 87 7.36 -16.59 4.36
N GLY A 88 7.03 -15.60 3.53
CA GLY A 88 5.74 -14.95 3.54
C GLY A 88 5.33 -14.42 2.18
N ILE A 89 4.01 -14.29 2.00
CA ILE A 89 3.39 -13.78 0.79
C ILE A 89 2.66 -12.49 1.12
N SER A 90 2.94 -11.45 0.35
CA SER A 90 2.21 -10.19 0.34
C SER A 90 1.60 -9.95 -1.03
N GLY A 91 0.55 -9.17 -1.08
CA GLY A 91 -0.06 -8.76 -2.33
C GLY A 91 -0.81 -7.44 -2.21
N MET A 92 -1.17 -6.90 -3.38
CA MET A 92 -2.12 -5.79 -3.42
C MET A 92 -3.38 -6.18 -2.64
N MET A 93 -3.75 -5.35 -1.68
CA MET A 93 -4.91 -5.58 -0.83
C MET A 93 -6.21 -5.62 -1.62
N HIS A 94 -7.25 -6.09 -0.97
CA HIS A 94 -8.62 -6.09 -1.46
C HIS A 94 -8.85 -7.05 -2.65
N GLY A 95 -9.89 -6.77 -3.43
CA GLY A 95 -10.27 -7.58 -4.57
C GLY A 95 -11.13 -8.79 -4.21
N TYR A 96 -11.49 -9.56 -5.23
CA TYR A 96 -12.46 -10.62 -5.07
C TYR A 96 -12.11 -11.82 -5.93
N MET A 97 -11.78 -12.93 -5.29
CA MET A 97 -11.58 -14.24 -5.88
C MET A 97 -12.58 -15.20 -5.27
N ALA A 98 -13.59 -15.62 -6.02
CA ALA A 98 -14.62 -16.53 -5.58
C ALA A 98 -14.39 -17.93 -6.17
N PHE A 99 -14.44 -18.95 -5.32
CA PHE A 99 -14.14 -20.33 -5.68
C PHE A 99 -15.30 -21.25 -5.32
N ASP A 100 -15.48 -22.32 -6.12
CA ASP A 100 -16.36 -23.42 -5.81
C ASP A 100 -15.72 -24.42 -4.82
N LYS A 101 -16.47 -25.51 -4.51
CA LYS A 101 -16.01 -26.58 -3.62
C LYS A 101 -14.80 -27.38 -4.13
N ASP A 102 -14.53 -27.31 -5.44
CA ASP A 102 -13.44 -28.02 -6.11
C ASP A 102 -12.25 -27.07 -6.41
N ASP A 103 -12.25 -25.88 -5.76
CA ASP A 103 -11.26 -24.81 -5.89
C ASP A 103 -11.13 -24.20 -7.31
N ASN A 104 -12.19 -24.30 -8.14
CA ASN A 104 -12.23 -23.60 -9.41
C ASN A 104 -12.63 -22.15 -9.21
N LEU A 105 -11.90 -21.22 -9.85
CA LEU A 105 -12.23 -19.80 -9.86
C LEU A 105 -13.53 -19.59 -10.67
N LEU A 106 -14.57 -19.08 -10.01
CA LEU A 106 -15.92 -18.97 -10.58
C LEU A 106 -16.10 -17.78 -11.52
N VAL A 107 -15.37 -16.70 -11.29
CA VAL A 107 -15.37 -15.48 -12.11
C VAL A 107 -13.94 -14.94 -12.19
N PRO A 108 -13.59 -14.12 -13.21
CA PRO A 108 -12.28 -13.49 -13.27
C PRO A 108 -11.96 -12.75 -11.95
N PHE A 109 -10.72 -12.83 -11.52
CA PHE A 109 -10.25 -12.09 -10.34
C PHE A 109 -10.55 -10.59 -10.50
N ARG A 110 -11.37 -10.03 -9.64
CA ARG A 110 -11.69 -8.59 -9.59
C ARG A 110 -10.67 -7.90 -8.70
N THR A 111 -9.75 -7.16 -9.29
CA THR A 111 -8.68 -6.48 -8.54
C THR A 111 -9.21 -5.23 -7.83
N TRP A 112 -8.39 -4.63 -6.96
CA TRP A 112 -8.68 -3.37 -6.27
C TRP A 112 -9.04 -2.19 -7.19
N ARG A 113 -8.68 -2.27 -8.49
CA ARG A 113 -8.96 -1.22 -9.49
C ARG A 113 -10.42 -1.17 -9.94
N ASN A 114 -11.20 -2.19 -9.60
CA ASN A 114 -12.60 -2.25 -10.00
C ASN A 114 -13.48 -1.38 -9.10
N THR A 115 -14.20 -0.44 -9.72
CA THR A 115 -15.16 0.48 -9.08
C THR A 115 -16.59 0.17 -9.53
N ILE A 116 -16.96 -1.12 -9.56
CA ILE A 116 -18.24 -1.63 -10.08
C ILE A 116 -19.21 -2.03 -8.96
N THR A 117 -18.97 -1.59 -7.73
CA THR A 117 -19.69 -2.05 -6.53
C THR A 117 -20.25 -0.87 -5.72
N GLU A 118 -20.57 0.25 -6.38
CA GLU A 118 -20.99 1.49 -5.72
C GLU A 118 -22.23 1.30 -4.85
N GLN A 119 -23.27 0.63 -5.36
CA GLN A 119 -24.49 0.38 -4.60
C GLN A 119 -24.20 -0.46 -3.34
N ALA A 120 -23.47 -1.56 -3.50
CA ALA A 120 -23.14 -2.45 -2.39
C ALA A 120 -22.28 -1.74 -1.33
N ALA A 121 -21.29 -0.95 -1.76
CA ALA A 121 -20.43 -0.18 -0.87
C ALA A 121 -21.22 0.84 -0.06
N SER A 122 -22.15 1.58 -0.69
CA SER A 122 -23.02 2.55 -0.02
C SER A 122 -23.94 1.88 1.00
N GLU A 123 -24.70 0.84 0.60
CA GLU A 123 -25.62 0.14 1.49
C GLU A 123 -24.91 -0.50 2.70
N LEU A 124 -23.72 -1.09 2.49
CA LEU A 124 -22.93 -1.67 3.57
C LEU A 124 -22.36 -0.60 4.51
N SER A 125 -21.89 0.51 3.96
CA SER A 125 -21.35 1.62 4.77
C SER A 125 -22.42 2.23 5.68
N GLU A 126 -23.62 2.43 5.16
CA GLU A 126 -24.78 2.93 5.94
C GLU A 126 -25.20 1.92 7.02
N LEU A 127 -25.31 0.63 6.66
CA LEU A 127 -25.70 -0.43 7.60
C LEU A 127 -24.74 -0.55 8.78
N LEU A 128 -23.44 -0.42 8.50
CA LEU A 128 -22.39 -0.65 9.49
C LEU A 128 -21.95 0.64 10.19
N CYS A 129 -22.32 1.82 9.69
CA CYS A 129 -21.74 3.12 10.07
C CYS A 129 -20.19 3.07 9.99
N PHE A 130 -19.68 2.44 8.92
CA PHE A 130 -18.26 2.19 8.70
C PHE A 130 -17.98 2.28 7.19
N ASN A 131 -16.91 2.98 6.78
CA ASN A 131 -16.60 3.10 5.37
C ASN A 131 -16.23 1.74 4.76
N ILE A 132 -17.00 1.27 3.80
CA ILE A 132 -16.75 0.07 2.99
C ILE A 132 -16.42 0.52 1.56
N PRO A 133 -15.15 0.63 1.19
CA PRO A 133 -14.76 1.02 -0.15
C PRO A 133 -15.21 0.02 -1.21
N GLN A 134 -15.46 0.51 -2.42
CA GLN A 134 -15.90 -0.32 -3.55
C GLN A 134 -14.97 -1.49 -3.88
N ARG A 135 -13.68 -1.37 -3.58
CA ARG A 135 -12.64 -2.38 -3.86
C ARG A 135 -12.61 -3.55 -2.88
N TRP A 136 -13.33 -3.48 -1.75
CA TRP A 136 -13.31 -4.53 -0.74
C TRP A 136 -14.04 -5.79 -1.19
N SER A 137 -13.57 -6.95 -0.74
CA SER A 137 -14.13 -8.25 -1.13
C SER A 137 -15.61 -8.38 -0.79
N ILE A 138 -16.03 -7.86 0.38
CA ILE A 138 -17.45 -7.89 0.79
C ILE A 138 -18.34 -7.02 -0.10
N ALA A 139 -17.85 -5.88 -0.60
CA ALA A 139 -18.58 -5.04 -1.53
C ALA A 139 -18.79 -5.78 -2.86
N HIS A 140 -17.78 -6.50 -3.36
CA HIS A 140 -17.89 -7.33 -4.56
C HIS A 140 -18.85 -8.50 -4.39
N LEU A 141 -18.81 -9.19 -3.25
CA LEU A 141 -19.74 -10.27 -2.95
C LEU A 141 -21.19 -9.75 -2.93
N TYR A 142 -21.42 -8.67 -2.19
CA TYR A 142 -22.77 -8.11 -2.08
C TYR A 142 -23.28 -7.56 -3.41
N GLN A 143 -22.44 -6.90 -4.19
CA GLN A 143 -22.83 -6.43 -5.52
C GLN A 143 -23.16 -7.58 -6.47
N ALA A 144 -22.42 -8.68 -6.42
CA ALA A 144 -22.72 -9.88 -7.20
C ALA A 144 -24.09 -10.47 -6.83
N ILE A 145 -24.46 -10.45 -5.54
CA ILE A 145 -25.80 -10.87 -5.06
C ILE A 145 -26.87 -9.92 -5.58
N LEU A 146 -26.67 -8.61 -5.50
CA LEU A 146 -27.61 -7.59 -6.01
C LEU A 146 -27.83 -7.71 -7.51
N ASN A 147 -26.78 -8.02 -8.26
CA ASN A 147 -26.84 -8.23 -9.71
C ASN A 147 -27.46 -9.59 -10.09
N GLY A 148 -27.66 -10.51 -9.15
CA GLY A 148 -28.11 -11.87 -9.42
C GLY A 148 -27.11 -12.70 -10.25
N GLU A 149 -25.80 -12.47 -10.06
CA GLU A 149 -24.74 -13.16 -10.81
C GLU A 149 -24.77 -14.67 -10.52
N GLU A 150 -24.72 -15.50 -11.58
CA GLU A 150 -24.91 -16.96 -11.49
C GLU A 150 -23.91 -17.64 -10.55
N HIS A 151 -22.65 -17.16 -10.52
CA HIS A 151 -21.59 -17.76 -9.71
C HIS A 151 -21.89 -17.73 -8.20
N VAL A 152 -22.73 -16.80 -7.73
CA VAL A 152 -23.07 -16.64 -6.30
C VAL A 152 -23.59 -17.93 -5.68
N ARG A 153 -24.32 -18.75 -6.43
CA ARG A 153 -24.89 -20.03 -5.97
C ARG A 153 -23.85 -21.13 -5.74
N HIS A 154 -22.67 -20.95 -6.30
CA HIS A 154 -21.61 -21.95 -6.31
C HIS A 154 -20.45 -21.58 -5.41
N ILE A 155 -20.50 -20.41 -4.75
CA ILE A 155 -19.42 -19.95 -3.86
C ILE A 155 -19.29 -20.89 -2.67
N ALA A 156 -18.12 -21.51 -2.56
CA ALA A 156 -17.70 -22.25 -1.38
C ALA A 156 -16.75 -21.43 -0.51
N HIS A 157 -15.89 -20.60 -1.12
CA HIS A 157 -15.05 -19.66 -0.39
C HIS A 157 -14.63 -18.47 -1.27
N ILE A 158 -14.25 -17.38 -0.60
CA ILE A 158 -13.65 -16.21 -1.24
C ILE A 158 -12.25 -15.98 -0.67
N ASN A 159 -11.41 -15.30 -1.43
CA ASN A 159 -10.04 -14.99 -1.02
C ASN A 159 -9.56 -13.70 -1.68
N THR A 160 -8.46 -13.17 -1.16
CA THR A 160 -7.63 -12.16 -1.80
C THR A 160 -6.46 -12.81 -2.55
N LEU A 161 -5.69 -12.03 -3.29
CA LEU A 161 -4.54 -12.56 -4.02
C LEU A 161 -3.49 -13.18 -3.08
N ALA A 162 -3.10 -12.46 -2.01
CA ALA A 162 -2.12 -12.97 -1.05
C ALA A 162 -2.61 -14.23 -0.34
N GLY A 163 -3.87 -14.23 0.11
CA GLY A 163 -4.49 -15.40 0.74
C GLY A 163 -4.64 -16.59 -0.20
N TYR A 164 -4.95 -16.37 -1.48
CA TYR A 164 -5.00 -17.44 -2.49
C TYR A 164 -3.64 -18.10 -2.70
N ILE A 165 -2.58 -17.30 -2.87
CA ILE A 165 -1.23 -17.85 -3.07
C ILE A 165 -0.76 -18.58 -1.81
N HIS A 166 -1.00 -18.02 -0.63
CA HIS A 166 -0.71 -18.70 0.63
C HIS A 166 -1.43 -20.07 0.72
N TYR A 167 -2.72 -20.10 0.36
CA TYR A 167 -3.48 -21.35 0.30
C TYR A 167 -2.85 -22.37 -0.66
N ARG A 168 -2.45 -21.95 -1.86
CA ARG A 168 -1.82 -22.82 -2.86
C ARG A 168 -0.47 -23.38 -2.39
N LEU A 169 0.25 -22.64 -1.56
CA LEU A 169 1.54 -23.09 -1.00
C LEU A 169 1.40 -23.97 0.24
N THR A 170 0.33 -23.79 1.02
CA THR A 170 0.21 -24.40 2.37
C THR A 170 -0.99 -25.31 2.56
N GLY A 171 -2.00 -25.22 1.71
CA GLY A 171 -3.31 -25.86 1.91
C GLY A 171 -4.17 -25.20 3.00
N LYS A 172 -3.76 -24.03 3.55
CA LYS A 172 -4.47 -23.32 4.62
C LYS A 172 -5.14 -22.06 4.11
N ARG A 173 -6.47 -21.95 4.29
CA ARG A 173 -7.24 -20.75 3.95
C ARG A 173 -7.17 -19.74 5.09
N GLN A 174 -6.06 -19.03 5.15
CA GLN A 174 -5.72 -18.10 6.22
C GLN A 174 -5.24 -16.77 5.63
N VAL A 175 -5.48 -15.68 6.35
CA VAL A 175 -4.96 -14.34 6.04
C VAL A 175 -4.47 -13.67 7.31
N GLY A 176 -3.53 -12.77 7.20
CA GLY A 176 -3.16 -11.87 8.28
C GLY A 176 -4.28 -10.88 8.58
N ILE A 177 -4.33 -10.36 9.80
CA ILE A 177 -5.38 -9.42 10.22
C ILE A 177 -5.33 -8.13 9.42
N GLY A 178 -4.15 -7.67 8.98
CA GLY A 178 -4.01 -6.53 8.09
C GLY A 178 -4.67 -6.79 6.75
N GLU A 179 -4.43 -7.93 6.12
CA GLU A 179 -5.09 -8.34 4.87
C GLU A 179 -6.60 -8.55 5.06
N ALA A 180 -7.02 -9.18 6.16
CA ALA A 180 -8.43 -9.40 6.50
C ALA A 180 -9.21 -8.07 6.58
N SER A 181 -8.57 -7.02 7.08
CA SER A 181 -9.17 -5.68 7.20
C SER A 181 -9.54 -5.04 5.86
N GLY A 182 -9.02 -5.55 4.76
CA GLY A 182 -9.39 -5.17 3.40
C GLY A 182 -10.44 -6.08 2.76
N ILE A 183 -10.83 -7.17 3.44
CA ILE A 183 -11.90 -8.09 3.04
C ILE A 183 -13.22 -7.66 3.68
N PHE A 184 -13.19 -7.48 5.00
CA PHE A 184 -14.30 -7.15 5.88
C PHE A 184 -13.78 -6.42 7.13
N PRO A 185 -14.59 -5.56 7.81
CA PRO A 185 -14.16 -4.91 9.04
C PRO A 185 -13.73 -5.91 10.12
N VAL A 186 -12.60 -5.63 10.74
CA VAL A 186 -12.00 -6.45 11.80
C VAL A 186 -11.93 -5.69 13.11
N ASP A 187 -11.78 -6.43 14.20
CA ASP A 187 -11.34 -5.96 15.51
C ASP A 187 -10.10 -6.74 15.95
N SER A 188 -9.66 -6.59 17.18
CA SER A 188 -8.45 -7.25 17.70
C SER A 188 -8.52 -8.79 17.71
N THR A 189 -9.69 -9.38 17.49
CA THR A 189 -9.94 -10.83 17.53
C THR A 189 -10.14 -11.46 16.16
N GLY A 190 -10.29 -10.66 15.11
CA GLY A 190 -10.56 -11.10 13.74
C GLY A 190 -11.69 -10.30 13.10
N TYR A 191 -12.52 -10.92 12.27
CA TYR A 191 -13.69 -10.25 11.70
C TYR A 191 -14.67 -9.83 12.80
N ASN A 192 -15.13 -8.56 12.76
CA ASN A 192 -16.05 -8.03 13.75
C ASN A 192 -17.37 -8.82 13.77
N ALA A 193 -17.63 -9.51 14.88
CA ALA A 193 -18.75 -10.44 15.00
C ALA A 193 -20.14 -9.77 14.88
N ASP A 194 -20.28 -8.55 15.38
CA ASP A 194 -21.55 -7.80 15.29
C ASP A 194 -21.82 -7.37 13.84
N TYR A 195 -20.79 -6.99 13.11
CA TYR A 195 -20.90 -6.65 11.69
C TYR A 195 -21.15 -7.87 10.82
N ILE A 196 -20.48 -8.99 11.08
CA ILE A 196 -20.76 -10.29 10.43
C ILE A 196 -22.25 -10.63 10.57
N LYS A 197 -22.80 -10.54 11.78
CA LYS A 197 -24.22 -10.84 12.02
C LYS A 197 -25.15 -9.95 11.20
N LYS A 198 -24.92 -8.63 11.20
CA LYS A 198 -25.75 -7.68 10.45
C LYS A 198 -25.70 -7.95 8.95
N VAL A 199 -24.51 -8.23 8.42
CA VAL A 199 -24.35 -8.50 6.99
C VAL A 199 -24.90 -9.87 6.62
N ASP A 200 -24.73 -10.91 7.43
CA ASP A 200 -25.38 -12.21 7.23
C ASP A 200 -26.90 -12.09 7.15
N GLU A 201 -27.53 -11.26 8.00
CA GLU A 201 -28.96 -10.98 7.94
C GLU A 201 -29.36 -10.28 6.65
N LEU A 202 -28.59 -9.28 6.21
CA LEU A 202 -28.79 -8.58 4.93
C LEU A 202 -28.67 -9.53 3.74
N LEU A 203 -27.59 -10.32 3.66
CA LEU A 203 -27.34 -11.25 2.55
C LEU A 203 -28.40 -12.35 2.49
N SER A 204 -28.83 -12.87 3.63
CA SER A 204 -29.89 -13.86 3.73
C SER A 204 -31.23 -13.32 3.20
N ALA A 205 -31.57 -12.07 3.51
CA ALA A 205 -32.77 -11.41 2.98
C ALA A 205 -32.72 -11.23 1.45
N LYS A 206 -31.53 -11.24 0.85
CA LYS A 206 -31.29 -11.18 -0.60
C LYS A 206 -31.14 -12.57 -1.25
N GLY A 207 -31.32 -13.66 -0.49
CA GLY A 207 -31.28 -15.03 -0.99
C GLY A 207 -29.92 -15.73 -0.93
N PHE A 208 -28.91 -15.12 -0.30
CA PHE A 208 -27.62 -15.76 -0.02
C PHE A 208 -27.63 -16.32 1.41
N SER A 209 -27.78 -17.64 1.53
CA SER A 209 -27.98 -18.31 2.84
C SER A 209 -26.70 -18.84 3.49
N VAL A 210 -25.58 -18.82 2.77
CA VAL A 210 -24.29 -19.26 3.31
C VAL A 210 -23.77 -18.19 4.28
N LYS A 211 -23.23 -18.60 5.42
CA LYS A 211 -22.68 -17.67 6.42
C LYS A 211 -21.32 -17.14 5.99
N LEU A 212 -21.07 -15.86 6.25
CA LEU A 212 -19.77 -15.24 5.95
C LEU A 212 -18.62 -16.00 6.61
N ALA A 213 -18.79 -16.48 7.82
CA ALA A 213 -17.78 -17.28 8.53
C ALA A 213 -17.41 -18.60 7.82
N GLU A 214 -18.25 -19.11 6.93
CA GLU A 214 -17.98 -20.31 6.13
C GLU A 214 -17.18 -20.01 4.86
N VAL A 215 -17.37 -18.82 4.29
CA VAL A 215 -16.76 -18.43 3.01
C VAL A 215 -15.53 -17.56 3.15
N LEU A 216 -15.38 -16.83 4.26
CA LEU A 216 -14.20 -15.99 4.52
C LEU A 216 -13.01 -16.82 5.01
N PRO A 217 -11.75 -16.46 4.66
CA PRO A 217 -10.57 -17.11 5.22
C PRO A 217 -10.45 -16.82 6.73
N SER A 218 -9.81 -17.73 7.48
CA SER A 218 -9.53 -17.50 8.90
C SER A 218 -8.45 -16.43 9.08
N VAL A 219 -8.57 -15.65 10.17
CA VAL A 219 -7.71 -14.50 10.45
C VAL A 219 -6.66 -14.86 11.48
N LEU A 220 -5.42 -14.45 11.22
CA LEU A 220 -4.27 -14.66 12.12
C LEU A 220 -3.54 -13.32 12.35
N ASN A 221 -2.98 -13.15 13.55
CA ASN A 221 -2.06 -12.05 13.82
C ASN A 221 -0.64 -12.37 13.36
N ALA A 222 0.15 -11.34 13.05
CA ALA A 222 1.57 -11.50 12.78
C ALA A 222 2.27 -12.28 13.89
N GLY A 223 3.23 -13.14 13.51
CA GLY A 223 3.92 -14.03 14.43
C GLY A 223 3.26 -15.41 14.61
N ALA A 224 2.03 -15.61 14.13
CA ALA A 224 1.42 -16.95 14.12
C ALA A 224 2.22 -17.91 13.21
N LYS A 225 2.40 -19.14 13.69
CA LYS A 225 3.18 -20.21 13.01
C LYS A 225 2.32 -21.44 12.81
N GLU A 226 1.31 -21.34 11.95
CA GLU A 226 0.31 -22.39 11.75
C GLU A 226 0.36 -23.05 10.37
N ALA A 227 1.10 -22.47 9.42
CA ALA A 227 1.20 -22.91 8.06
C ALA A 227 2.64 -23.28 7.67
N PHE A 228 2.78 -24.31 6.85
CA PHE A 228 4.06 -24.80 6.35
C PHE A 228 3.96 -25.09 4.85
N LEU A 229 5.05 -24.86 4.13
CA LEU A 229 5.17 -25.18 2.71
C LEU A 229 4.94 -26.68 2.50
N THR A 230 3.93 -27.03 1.71
CA THR A 230 3.64 -28.42 1.34
C THR A 230 4.56 -28.91 0.22
N ALA A 231 4.58 -30.21 -0.06
CA ALA A 231 5.33 -30.75 -1.19
C ALA A 231 4.81 -30.18 -2.55
N ASP A 232 3.49 -30.07 -2.70
CA ASP A 232 2.88 -29.47 -3.89
C ASP A 232 3.15 -27.96 -3.97
N GLY A 233 3.12 -27.27 -2.83
CA GLY A 233 3.48 -25.85 -2.75
C GLY A 233 4.93 -25.57 -3.09
N ALA A 234 5.84 -26.43 -2.62
CA ALA A 234 7.26 -26.34 -2.97
C ALA A 234 7.48 -26.52 -4.48
N LYS A 235 6.83 -27.51 -5.09
CA LYS A 235 6.86 -27.75 -6.54
C LYS A 235 6.19 -26.64 -7.35
N LEU A 236 5.12 -26.05 -6.82
CA LEU A 236 4.45 -24.90 -7.43
C LEU A 236 5.38 -23.69 -7.49
N LEU A 237 6.08 -23.38 -6.37
CA LEU A 237 7.00 -22.25 -6.28
C LEU A 237 8.28 -22.49 -7.06
N ASP A 238 8.87 -23.69 -6.91
CA ASP A 238 10.11 -24.12 -7.56
C ASP A 238 9.90 -25.37 -8.42
N PRO A 239 9.57 -25.23 -9.72
CA PRO A 239 9.40 -26.37 -10.62
C PRO A 239 10.67 -27.22 -10.83
N THR A 240 11.86 -26.72 -10.44
CA THR A 240 13.12 -27.50 -10.51
C THR A 240 13.15 -28.62 -9.47
N GLY A 241 12.31 -28.51 -8.41
CA GLY A 241 12.24 -29.46 -7.31
C GLY A 241 13.40 -29.35 -6.31
N THR A 242 14.16 -28.27 -6.34
CA THR A 242 15.28 -28.03 -5.40
C THR A 242 14.76 -27.63 -4.02
N LEU A 243 13.72 -26.79 -3.98
CA LEU A 243 13.11 -26.32 -2.73
C LEU A 243 12.38 -27.46 -2.02
N GLN A 244 12.68 -27.64 -0.74
CA GLN A 244 12.10 -28.69 0.09
C GLN A 244 10.85 -28.20 0.84
N PRO A 245 9.87 -29.06 1.10
CA PRO A 245 8.70 -28.73 1.95
C PRO A 245 9.10 -28.51 3.41
N GLY A 246 8.16 -27.99 4.20
CA GLY A 246 8.32 -27.82 5.65
C GLY A 246 8.81 -26.44 6.08
N VAL A 247 9.08 -25.52 5.15
CA VAL A 247 9.39 -24.12 5.48
C VAL A 247 8.17 -23.48 6.16
N PRO A 248 8.31 -22.84 7.33
CA PRO A 248 7.22 -22.11 7.96
C PRO A 248 6.77 -20.92 7.09
N LEU A 249 5.47 -20.71 6.93
CA LEU A 249 4.90 -19.51 6.33
C LEU A 249 4.22 -18.66 7.40
N CYS A 250 4.58 -17.38 7.47
CA CYS A 250 3.83 -16.42 8.25
C CYS A 250 2.45 -16.13 7.60
N PRO A 251 1.48 -15.57 8.34
CA PRO A 251 0.22 -15.15 7.76
C PRO A 251 0.45 -14.21 6.56
N PRO A 252 -0.26 -14.41 5.44
CA PRO A 252 -0.11 -13.54 4.27
C PRO A 252 -0.70 -12.16 4.58
N GLU A 253 -0.03 -11.11 4.12
CA GLU A 253 -0.40 -9.73 4.42
C GLU A 253 -0.63 -8.90 3.15
N GLY A 254 -1.35 -7.80 3.31
CA GLY A 254 -1.49 -6.79 2.30
C GLY A 254 -0.28 -5.87 2.18
N ASP A 255 -0.15 -5.22 1.04
CA ASP A 255 0.92 -4.25 0.77
C ASP A 255 0.93 -3.06 1.76
N ALA A 256 -0.23 -2.68 2.31
CA ALA A 256 -0.32 -1.69 3.38
C ALA A 256 0.40 -2.16 4.66
N GLY A 257 0.09 -3.35 5.17
CA GLY A 257 0.68 -3.91 6.39
C GLY A 257 2.18 -4.15 6.26
N THR A 258 2.63 -4.68 5.12
CA THR A 258 4.05 -4.87 4.85
C THR A 258 4.79 -3.56 4.65
N GLY A 259 4.16 -2.56 4.03
CA GLY A 259 4.70 -1.20 3.92
C GLY A 259 4.90 -0.54 5.28
N MET A 260 3.94 -0.69 6.20
CA MET A 260 4.04 -0.20 7.57
C MET A 260 5.18 -0.92 8.35
N THR A 261 5.32 -2.23 8.16
CA THR A 261 6.42 -3.02 8.74
C THR A 261 7.78 -2.55 8.22
N ALA A 262 7.89 -2.33 6.90
CA ALA A 262 9.12 -1.85 6.26
C ALA A 262 9.51 -0.41 6.62
N THR A 263 8.63 0.34 7.24
CA THR A 263 8.84 1.76 7.61
C THR A 263 8.79 2.02 9.11
N ASP A 264 8.77 0.95 9.92
CA ASP A 264 8.65 1.06 11.39
C ASP A 264 7.48 1.96 11.81
N SER A 265 6.31 1.71 11.22
CA SER A 265 5.12 2.55 11.39
C SER A 265 3.94 1.71 11.89
N VAL A 266 4.18 0.89 12.92
CA VAL A 266 3.18 -0.05 13.48
C VAL A 266 2.67 0.34 14.86
N LEU A 267 3.27 1.37 15.48
CA LEU A 267 2.86 1.88 16.80
C LEU A 267 1.78 2.96 16.69
N PRO A 268 0.88 3.08 17.67
CA PRO A 268 -0.04 4.23 17.77
C PRO A 268 0.68 5.57 17.65
N ARG A 269 0.05 6.52 16.99
CA ARG A 269 0.55 7.87 16.66
C ARG A 269 1.76 7.90 15.73
N THR A 270 2.13 6.78 15.14
CA THR A 270 3.06 6.75 14.01
C THR A 270 2.32 6.49 12.72
N GLY A 271 2.98 6.74 11.61
CA GLY A 271 2.43 6.43 10.30
C GLY A 271 3.48 6.46 9.22
N ASN A 272 3.06 6.11 8.01
CA ASN A 272 3.89 6.27 6.83
C ASN A 272 3.16 7.05 5.71
N VAL A 273 3.95 7.63 4.82
CA VAL A 273 3.46 8.22 3.57
C VAL A 273 4.24 7.60 2.41
N SER A 274 3.52 6.87 1.57
CA SER A 274 4.03 6.35 0.30
C SER A 274 3.70 7.33 -0.83
N ALA A 275 4.70 7.91 -1.49
CA ALA A 275 4.52 8.92 -2.53
C ALA A 275 5.20 8.51 -3.84
N GLY A 276 4.38 8.11 -4.79
CA GLY A 276 4.76 7.71 -6.15
C GLY A 276 3.84 8.35 -7.19
N THR A 277 3.21 7.54 -8.04
CA THR A 277 2.14 7.99 -8.96
C THR A 277 0.90 8.45 -8.18
N SER A 278 0.55 7.72 -7.12
CA SER A 278 -0.42 8.08 -6.09
C SER A 278 0.29 8.44 -4.79
N ILE A 279 -0.44 9.03 -3.83
CA ILE A 279 0.05 9.25 -2.47
C ILE A 279 -0.91 8.66 -1.46
N VAL A 280 -0.36 7.92 -0.51
CA VAL A 280 -1.13 7.23 0.53
C VAL A 280 -0.50 7.53 1.88
N ALA A 281 -1.30 8.02 2.83
CA ALA A 281 -0.91 8.09 4.24
C ALA A 281 -1.62 7.00 5.03
N MET A 282 -0.91 6.35 5.92
CA MET A 282 -1.44 5.38 6.88
C MET A 282 -1.04 5.82 8.29
N LEU A 283 -2.01 6.04 9.16
CA LEU A 283 -1.81 6.45 10.54
C LEU A 283 -2.34 5.41 11.50
N VAL A 284 -1.51 4.91 12.40
CA VAL A 284 -1.94 4.01 13.48
C VAL A 284 -2.66 4.82 14.53
N LEU A 285 -3.91 4.46 14.78
CA LEU A 285 -4.80 5.17 15.68
C LEU A 285 -4.66 4.67 17.12
N ASP A 286 -4.78 5.57 18.11
CA ASP A 286 -4.89 5.23 19.53
C ASP A 286 -6.25 4.62 19.88
N LYS A 287 -7.26 4.96 19.11
CA LYS A 287 -8.67 4.59 19.33
C LYS A 287 -9.42 4.59 18.00
N PRO A 288 -10.51 3.85 17.87
CA PRO A 288 -11.39 3.91 16.71
C PRO A 288 -11.89 5.33 16.41
N LEU A 289 -12.13 5.62 15.14
CA LEU A 289 -12.77 6.89 14.72
C LEU A 289 -14.20 6.98 15.30
N LYS A 290 -14.66 8.21 15.57
CA LYS A 290 -16.01 8.46 16.09
C LYS A 290 -17.08 8.41 15.01
N GLY A 291 -16.71 8.80 13.79
CA GLY A 291 -17.57 8.78 12.61
C GLY A 291 -16.97 7.94 11.48
N TYR A 292 -17.75 7.72 10.43
CA TYR A 292 -17.19 7.23 9.18
C TYR A 292 -17.14 8.34 8.12
N TYR A 293 -16.10 8.31 7.32
CA TYR A 293 -15.82 9.30 6.29
C TYR A 293 -15.50 8.55 5.00
N PRO A 294 -16.17 8.84 3.87
CA PRO A 294 -15.87 8.20 2.59
C PRO A 294 -14.43 8.41 2.11
N GLU A 295 -13.78 9.47 2.59
CA GLU A 295 -12.40 9.82 2.26
C GLU A 295 -11.34 9.03 3.06
N ILE A 296 -11.78 8.32 4.11
CA ILE A 296 -10.90 7.61 5.05
C ILE A 296 -11.24 6.12 5.06
N ASP A 297 -10.31 5.29 4.64
CA ASP A 297 -10.44 3.86 4.85
C ASP A 297 -9.86 3.48 6.21
N VAL A 298 -10.49 2.51 6.86
CA VAL A 298 -9.98 1.97 8.12
C VAL A 298 -9.53 0.53 7.89
N VAL A 299 -8.23 0.33 8.01
CA VAL A 299 -7.56 -0.99 7.94
C VAL A 299 -6.84 -1.27 9.25
N THR A 300 -5.97 -2.27 9.32
CA THR A 300 -5.19 -2.54 10.54
C THR A 300 -3.72 -2.76 10.23
N THR A 301 -2.89 -2.61 11.26
CA THR A 301 -1.51 -3.13 11.26
C THR A 301 -1.53 -4.67 11.22
N PRO A 302 -0.40 -5.35 10.90
CA PRO A 302 -0.31 -6.80 10.98
C PRO A 302 -0.58 -7.42 12.36
N CYS A 303 -0.69 -6.59 13.40
CA CYS A 303 -1.06 -6.98 14.77
C CYS A 303 -2.45 -6.47 15.19
N GLY A 304 -3.26 -5.97 14.27
CA GLY A 304 -4.66 -5.60 14.52
C GLY A 304 -4.89 -4.20 15.13
N ALA A 305 -3.86 -3.36 15.26
CA ALA A 305 -4.09 -1.97 15.65
C ALA A 305 -4.78 -1.21 14.52
N PRO A 306 -5.82 -0.39 14.81
CA PRO A 306 -6.56 0.32 13.77
C PRO A 306 -5.69 1.36 13.06
N VAL A 307 -5.87 1.49 11.76
CA VAL A 307 -5.13 2.40 10.88
C VAL A 307 -6.11 3.20 10.04
N ALA A 308 -6.01 4.52 10.10
CA ALA A 308 -6.69 5.38 9.15
C ALA A 308 -5.82 5.53 7.89
N MET A 309 -6.39 5.24 6.73
CA MET A 309 -5.72 5.36 5.45
C MET A 309 -6.39 6.46 4.62
N VAL A 310 -5.59 7.44 4.19
CA VAL A 310 -5.96 8.45 3.20
C VAL A 310 -5.29 8.10 1.89
N HIS A 311 -6.06 7.73 0.89
CA HIS A 311 -5.55 7.34 -0.43
C HIS A 311 -5.93 8.39 -1.49
N CYS A 312 -4.94 9.03 -2.10
CA CYS A 312 -5.11 9.98 -3.19
C CYS A 312 -4.55 9.40 -4.49
N ASN A 313 -5.34 9.51 -5.56
CA ASN A 313 -5.00 8.94 -6.87
C ASN A 313 -3.84 9.66 -7.56
N ASN A 314 -3.66 10.94 -7.27
CA ASN A 314 -2.75 11.82 -7.99
C ASN A 314 -1.62 12.31 -7.08
N CYS A 315 -0.37 12.14 -7.52
CA CYS A 315 0.80 12.64 -6.80
C CYS A 315 1.82 13.21 -7.80
N SER A 316 2.86 12.45 -8.18
CA SER A 316 4.04 13.00 -8.87
C SER A 316 3.94 13.04 -10.40
N SER A 317 2.89 12.52 -11.01
CA SER A 317 2.84 12.39 -12.49
C SER A 317 2.77 13.72 -13.22
N GLU A 318 2.03 14.70 -12.70
CA GLU A 318 1.98 16.06 -13.27
C GLU A 318 3.33 16.79 -13.06
N LEU A 319 3.90 16.69 -11.87
CA LEU A 319 5.24 17.21 -11.59
C LEU A 319 6.30 16.62 -12.54
N ASP A 320 6.23 15.30 -12.84
CA ASP A 320 7.12 14.66 -13.82
C ASP A 320 6.95 15.23 -15.24
N ALA A 321 5.72 15.58 -15.63
CA ALA A 321 5.44 16.22 -16.91
C ALA A 321 6.11 17.60 -16.99
N TRP A 322 6.03 18.41 -15.94
CA TRP A 322 6.73 19.70 -15.88
C TRP A 322 8.25 19.54 -15.92
N VAL A 323 8.81 18.62 -15.15
CA VAL A 323 10.26 18.32 -15.21
C VAL A 323 10.68 17.93 -16.62
N LYS A 324 9.85 17.16 -17.35
CA LYS A 324 10.11 16.79 -18.74
C LYS A 324 10.14 18.02 -19.67
N ILE A 325 9.20 18.97 -19.51
CA ILE A 325 9.17 20.23 -20.29
C ILE A 325 10.47 21.01 -20.08
N PHE A 326 10.94 21.15 -18.83
CA PHE A 326 12.22 21.83 -18.56
C PHE A 326 13.43 21.06 -19.11
N GLY A 327 13.37 19.73 -19.16
CA GLY A 327 14.37 18.90 -19.84
C GLY A 327 14.42 19.14 -21.34
N GLU A 328 13.28 19.24 -22.00
CA GLU A 328 13.16 19.60 -23.43
C GLU A 328 13.73 21.00 -23.69
N PHE A 329 13.41 21.98 -22.82
CA PHE A 329 13.98 23.32 -22.94
C PHE A 329 15.51 23.32 -22.79
N ALA A 330 16.05 22.60 -21.81
CA ALA A 330 17.50 22.46 -21.61
C ALA A 330 18.18 21.85 -22.84
N GLN A 331 17.56 20.82 -23.44
CA GLN A 331 18.05 20.20 -24.68
C GLN A 331 18.04 21.19 -25.86
N LEU A 332 16.94 21.95 -26.05
CA LEU A 332 16.81 22.93 -27.12
C LEU A 332 17.80 24.10 -26.96
N SER A 333 18.16 24.46 -25.72
CA SER A 333 19.16 25.49 -25.42
C SER A 333 20.61 25.03 -25.64
N GLY A 334 20.83 23.76 -26.01
CA GLY A 334 22.16 23.17 -26.18
C GLY A 334 22.84 22.74 -24.87
N HIS A 335 22.11 22.76 -23.76
CA HIS A 335 22.63 22.39 -22.44
C HIS A 335 21.80 21.25 -21.81
N PRO A 336 21.81 20.03 -22.37
CA PRO A 336 21.02 18.93 -21.85
C PRO A 336 21.42 18.58 -20.42
N ILE A 337 20.41 18.36 -19.57
CA ILE A 337 20.57 18.01 -18.15
C ILE A 337 19.98 16.62 -17.94
N ALA A 338 20.73 15.73 -17.27
CA ALA A 338 20.24 14.42 -16.92
C ALA A 338 19.02 14.51 -15.97
N LYS A 339 18.00 13.69 -16.20
CA LYS A 339 16.73 13.76 -15.47
C LYS A 339 16.87 13.80 -13.94
N PRO A 340 17.72 12.98 -13.28
CA PRO A 340 17.92 13.08 -11.84
C PRO A 340 18.48 14.42 -11.37
N ALA A 341 19.49 14.96 -12.09
CA ALA A 341 20.08 16.24 -11.78
C ALA A 341 19.10 17.40 -11.98
N LEU A 342 18.20 17.28 -12.97
CA LEU A 342 17.16 18.28 -13.22
C LEU A 342 16.13 18.28 -12.08
N TYR A 343 15.73 17.10 -11.56
CA TYR A 343 14.90 17.00 -10.36
C TYR A 343 15.56 17.71 -9.17
N ASP A 344 16.79 17.37 -8.87
CA ASP A 344 17.51 17.98 -7.73
C ASP A 344 17.60 19.51 -7.88
N MET A 345 17.94 19.98 -9.09
CA MET A 345 18.01 21.41 -9.37
C MET A 345 16.69 22.13 -9.11
N LEU A 346 15.58 21.61 -9.64
CA LEU A 346 14.25 22.23 -9.54
C LEU A 346 13.70 22.15 -8.12
N TYR A 347 13.90 21.02 -7.44
CA TYR A 347 13.47 20.82 -6.05
C TYR A 347 14.22 21.73 -5.07
N TYR A 348 15.57 21.80 -5.14
CA TYR A 348 16.33 22.71 -4.28
C TYR A 348 16.02 24.17 -4.61
N HIS A 349 15.74 24.50 -5.88
CA HIS A 349 15.33 25.84 -6.22
C HIS A 349 13.95 26.19 -5.62
N ALA A 350 13.02 25.23 -5.53
CA ALA A 350 11.71 25.43 -4.90
C ALA A 350 11.81 25.87 -3.41
N LEU A 351 12.89 25.50 -2.69
CA LEU A 351 13.12 25.98 -1.33
C LEU A 351 13.31 27.49 -1.23
N THR A 352 13.73 28.15 -2.31
CA THR A 352 13.92 29.62 -2.37
C THR A 352 12.64 30.39 -2.69
N GLY A 353 11.54 29.67 -2.99
CA GLY A 353 10.24 30.29 -3.27
C GLY A 353 9.57 30.84 -2.01
N ASP A 354 8.57 31.72 -2.23
CA ASP A 354 7.74 32.21 -1.14
C ASP A 354 7.02 31.02 -0.47
N PRO A 355 6.87 31.01 0.87
CA PRO A 355 6.28 29.87 1.59
C PRO A 355 4.85 29.50 1.15
N ASP A 356 4.08 30.46 0.67
CA ASP A 356 2.72 30.32 0.11
C ASP A 356 2.71 30.12 -1.42
N CYS A 357 3.85 29.83 -2.04
CA CYS A 357 4.04 29.73 -3.48
C CYS A 357 3.75 31.02 -4.25
N GLY A 358 3.82 32.18 -3.60
CA GLY A 358 3.53 33.49 -4.21
C GLY A 358 2.13 33.57 -4.80
N ASN A 359 1.13 32.99 -4.16
CA ASN A 359 -0.26 32.84 -4.61
C ASN A 359 -0.42 32.04 -5.94
N THR A 360 0.49 31.09 -6.18
CA THR A 360 0.39 30.12 -7.28
C THR A 360 -0.25 28.84 -6.78
N VAL A 361 -1.23 28.29 -7.51
CA VAL A 361 -1.90 27.03 -7.19
C VAL A 361 -1.82 26.09 -8.38
N VAL A 362 -1.58 24.83 -8.09
CA VAL A 362 -1.57 23.73 -9.06
C VAL A 362 -2.55 22.65 -8.60
N TYR A 363 -3.34 22.11 -9.52
CA TYR A 363 -4.06 20.86 -9.38
C TYR A 363 -3.42 19.81 -10.27
N ASN A 364 -2.89 18.77 -9.66
CA ASN A 364 -2.20 17.68 -10.35
C ASN A 364 -3.14 16.53 -10.77
N PHE A 365 -4.43 16.78 -10.90
CA PHE A 365 -5.45 15.75 -11.13
C PHE A 365 -5.43 15.26 -12.58
N LEU A 366 -4.70 14.18 -12.84
CA LEU A 366 -4.75 13.44 -14.11
C LEU A 366 -5.91 12.44 -14.15
N SER A 367 -6.46 12.10 -12.99
CA SER A 367 -7.66 11.27 -12.82
C SER A 367 -8.55 11.86 -11.75
N GLY A 368 -9.74 11.30 -11.52
CA GLY A 368 -10.58 11.68 -10.41
C GLY A 368 -9.84 11.60 -9.07
N GLU A 369 -10.20 12.50 -8.13
CA GLU A 369 -9.61 12.59 -6.80
C GLU A 369 -10.71 12.61 -5.73
N PRO A 370 -11.14 11.42 -5.25
CA PRO A 370 -12.26 11.29 -4.32
C PRO A 370 -12.08 12.09 -3.02
N VAL A 371 -10.86 12.14 -2.48
CA VAL A 371 -10.53 12.91 -1.26
C VAL A 371 -10.79 14.40 -1.44
N ALA A 372 -10.63 14.90 -2.66
CA ALA A 372 -10.96 16.29 -3.01
C ALA A 372 -12.37 16.46 -3.62
N GLY A 373 -13.20 15.41 -3.67
CA GLY A 373 -14.53 15.45 -4.26
C GLY A 373 -14.54 15.63 -5.79
N ALA A 374 -13.45 15.32 -6.49
CA ALA A 374 -13.34 15.44 -7.93
C ALA A 374 -13.60 14.10 -8.62
N GLU A 375 -14.72 13.95 -9.33
CA GLU A 375 -15.05 12.73 -10.09
C GLU A 375 -14.10 12.49 -11.27
N ASN A 376 -13.72 13.56 -11.94
CA ASN A 376 -12.80 13.54 -13.08
C ASN A 376 -11.59 14.42 -12.83
N GLY A 377 -10.46 14.07 -13.43
CA GLY A 377 -9.23 14.85 -13.35
C GLY A 377 -9.11 15.86 -14.48
N ARG A 378 -8.53 17.01 -14.16
CA ARG A 378 -8.02 17.98 -15.14
C ARG A 378 -6.87 18.75 -14.49
N PRO A 379 -5.62 18.55 -14.92
CA PRO A 379 -4.51 19.34 -14.44
C PRO A 379 -4.76 20.81 -14.73
N MET A 380 -4.58 21.64 -13.72
CA MET A 380 -4.83 23.08 -13.84
C MET A 380 -3.78 23.86 -13.07
N TYR A 381 -3.44 25.00 -13.63
CA TYR A 381 -2.56 25.97 -13.02
C TYR A 381 -3.26 27.33 -13.01
N PHE A 382 -3.23 28.03 -11.89
CA PHE A 382 -3.65 29.42 -11.83
C PHE A 382 -2.90 30.21 -10.75
N ARG A 383 -2.98 31.52 -10.81
CA ARG A 383 -2.40 32.46 -9.87
C ARG A 383 -3.25 33.71 -9.75
N THR A 384 -3.10 34.44 -8.66
CA THR A 384 -3.71 35.78 -8.55
C THR A 384 -2.99 36.80 -9.44
N PRO A 385 -3.65 37.89 -9.85
CA PRO A 385 -3.00 38.94 -10.69
C PRO A 385 -1.77 39.58 -10.07
N ASP A 386 -1.71 39.65 -8.73
CA ASP A 386 -0.60 40.15 -7.91
C ASP A 386 0.37 39.06 -7.46
N GLY A 387 0.14 37.81 -7.88
CA GLY A 387 0.98 36.67 -7.51
C GLY A 387 2.40 36.79 -8.08
N LYS A 388 3.38 36.37 -7.28
CA LYS A 388 4.79 36.37 -7.69
C LYS A 388 5.09 35.12 -8.54
N PHE A 389 5.01 35.30 -9.86
CA PHE A 389 5.25 34.20 -10.80
C PHE A 389 6.73 34.09 -11.15
N ASN A 390 7.38 33.08 -10.62
CA ASN A 390 8.76 32.70 -10.93
C ASN A 390 8.94 31.18 -10.80
N LEU A 391 10.09 30.66 -11.22
CA LEU A 391 10.38 29.24 -11.26
C LEU A 391 10.33 28.59 -9.86
N ALA A 392 10.83 29.28 -8.84
CA ALA A 392 10.86 28.77 -7.48
C ALA A 392 9.44 28.57 -6.92
N ASN A 393 8.56 29.56 -7.11
CA ASN A 393 7.16 29.49 -6.68
C ASN A 393 6.37 28.47 -7.45
N LEU A 394 6.60 28.36 -8.78
CA LEU A 394 5.96 27.33 -9.60
C LEU A 394 6.31 25.92 -9.10
N PHE A 395 7.61 25.62 -8.94
CA PHE A 395 8.02 24.28 -8.50
C PHE A 395 7.67 23.98 -7.04
N ARG A 396 7.63 24.99 -6.18
CA ARG A 396 7.10 24.82 -4.83
C ARG A 396 5.60 24.45 -4.89
N ALA A 397 4.80 25.13 -5.71
CA ALA A 397 3.39 24.82 -5.90
C ALA A 397 3.18 23.42 -6.50
N GLU A 398 4.02 23.01 -7.46
CA GLU A 398 4.01 21.65 -8.03
C GLU A 398 4.28 20.58 -6.96
N ILE A 399 5.28 20.78 -6.09
CA ILE A 399 5.56 19.83 -5.00
C ILE A 399 4.43 19.87 -3.96
N TYR A 400 3.91 21.03 -3.58
CA TYR A 400 2.78 21.14 -2.66
C TYR A 400 1.52 20.47 -3.22
N SER A 401 1.27 20.56 -4.53
CA SER A 401 0.12 19.92 -5.17
C SER A 401 0.13 18.40 -5.00
N THR A 402 1.33 17.77 -4.95
CA THR A 402 1.46 16.32 -4.78
C THR A 402 0.89 15.83 -3.45
N MET A 403 0.82 16.70 -2.43
CA MET A 403 0.35 16.37 -1.08
C MET A 403 -0.89 17.18 -0.65
N ALA A 404 -1.43 18.03 -1.51
CA ALA A 404 -2.56 18.91 -1.18
C ALA A 404 -3.87 18.11 -0.95
N ALA A 405 -4.19 17.15 -1.84
CA ALA A 405 -5.34 16.28 -1.64
C ALA A 405 -5.18 15.42 -0.38
N LEU A 406 -3.97 14.90 -0.13
CA LEU A 406 -3.66 14.17 1.10
C LEU A 406 -3.96 15.04 2.34
N LYS A 407 -3.56 16.31 2.32
CA LYS A 407 -3.82 17.25 3.42
C LYS A 407 -5.32 17.43 3.69
N LEU A 408 -6.18 17.43 2.66
CA LEU A 408 -7.63 17.49 2.86
C LEU A 408 -8.16 16.31 3.67
N GLY A 409 -7.72 15.10 3.35
CA GLY A 409 -8.09 13.90 4.11
C GLY A 409 -7.47 13.88 5.51
N MET A 410 -6.21 14.30 5.65
CA MET A 410 -5.54 14.39 6.95
C MET A 410 -6.20 15.42 7.87
N ASP A 411 -6.74 16.53 7.33
CA ASP A 411 -7.49 17.53 8.11
C ASP A 411 -8.74 16.91 8.76
N ILE A 412 -9.40 15.95 8.11
CA ILE A 412 -10.51 15.20 8.73
C ILE A 412 -10.02 14.49 10.00
N LEU A 413 -8.90 13.81 9.93
CA LEU A 413 -8.33 13.10 11.08
C LEU A 413 -7.88 14.05 12.20
N PHE A 414 -7.20 15.14 11.84
CA PHE A 414 -6.66 16.08 12.81
C PHE A 414 -7.72 16.98 13.45
N GLU A 415 -8.65 17.53 12.64
CA GLU A 415 -9.61 18.52 13.10
C GLU A 415 -10.91 17.91 13.65
N LYS A 416 -11.46 16.89 12.96
CA LYS A 416 -12.75 16.28 13.38
C LYS A 416 -12.53 15.14 14.38
N GLU A 417 -11.55 14.27 14.13
CA GLU A 417 -11.29 13.09 14.97
C GLU A 417 -10.26 13.34 16.08
N GLN A 418 -9.53 14.46 16.02
CA GLN A 418 -8.49 14.83 17.00
C GLN A 418 -7.41 13.75 17.11
N VAL A 419 -7.05 13.15 15.97
CA VAL A 419 -5.94 12.19 15.87
C VAL A 419 -4.63 12.95 16.06
N SER A 420 -3.78 12.47 16.96
CA SER A 420 -2.43 13.00 17.14
C SER A 420 -1.41 12.11 16.45
N VAL A 421 -0.41 12.72 15.84
CA VAL A 421 0.68 12.04 15.13
C VAL A 421 2.00 12.57 15.66
N GLU A 422 2.89 11.65 16.07
CA GLU A 422 4.21 11.98 16.57
C GLU A 422 5.27 11.94 15.46
N LYS A 423 5.17 10.95 14.57
CA LYS A 423 6.15 10.72 13.52
C LYS A 423 5.50 10.07 12.30
N ILE A 424 5.86 10.55 11.12
CA ILE A 424 5.54 9.91 9.83
C ILE A 424 6.85 9.50 9.14
N THR A 425 6.88 8.29 8.58
CA THR A 425 7.98 7.83 7.74
C THR A 425 7.60 7.99 6.26
N GLY A 426 8.28 8.90 5.55
CA GLY A 426 8.10 9.11 4.11
C GLY A 426 8.92 8.14 3.27
N HIS A 427 8.33 7.60 2.21
CA HIS A 427 9.04 6.79 1.23
C HIS A 427 8.46 6.96 -0.19
N GLY A 428 9.18 6.49 -1.19
CA GLY A 428 8.80 6.60 -2.60
C GLY A 428 9.55 7.68 -3.37
N GLY A 429 9.14 7.87 -4.63
CA GLY A 429 9.87 8.70 -5.60
C GLY A 429 10.01 10.16 -5.21
N LEU A 430 8.99 10.71 -4.53
CA LEU A 430 8.93 12.11 -4.10
C LEU A 430 10.08 12.49 -3.13
N PHE A 431 10.54 11.53 -2.32
CA PHE A 431 11.57 11.76 -1.29
C PHE A 431 13.00 11.49 -1.76
N LYS A 432 13.24 11.19 -3.05
CA LYS A 432 14.57 10.93 -3.59
C LYS A 432 15.50 12.14 -3.51
N THR A 433 14.98 13.34 -3.78
CA THR A 433 15.72 14.59 -3.52
C THR A 433 15.66 14.90 -2.04
N LYS A 434 16.80 14.74 -1.37
CA LYS A 434 16.89 14.79 0.09
C LYS A 434 16.42 16.11 0.68
N GLY A 435 15.59 16.05 1.70
CA GLY A 435 15.19 17.16 2.55
C GLY A 435 14.04 18.02 1.97
N VAL A 436 13.78 18.05 0.67
CA VAL A 436 12.84 19.02 0.07
C VAL A 436 11.39 18.61 0.33
N ALA A 437 10.91 17.55 -0.33
CA ALA A 437 9.53 17.07 -0.11
C ALA A 437 9.30 16.60 1.34
N GLN A 438 10.37 16.13 2.00
CA GLN A 438 10.35 15.78 3.42
C GLN A 438 10.01 16.99 4.30
N GLN A 439 10.65 18.14 4.10
CA GLN A 439 10.36 19.37 4.83
C GLN A 439 8.95 19.88 4.54
N PHE A 440 8.56 19.90 3.25
CA PHE A 440 7.25 20.36 2.85
C PHE A 440 6.11 19.50 3.41
N LEU A 441 6.33 18.18 3.52
CA LEU A 441 5.38 17.30 4.17
C LEU A 441 5.32 17.52 5.68
N ALA A 442 6.48 17.72 6.34
CA ALA A 442 6.51 18.03 7.76
C ALA A 442 5.77 19.34 8.08
N ASP A 443 6.03 20.39 7.28
CA ASP A 443 5.34 21.68 7.39
C ASP A 443 3.83 21.56 7.16
N GLY A 444 3.43 20.83 6.13
CA GLY A 444 2.02 20.64 5.75
C GLY A 444 1.22 19.82 6.75
N LEU A 445 1.82 18.80 7.35
CA LEU A 445 1.15 17.93 8.32
C LEU A 445 1.33 18.39 9.78
N GLY A 446 2.28 19.27 10.05
CA GLY A 446 2.57 19.76 11.39
C GLY A 446 3.19 18.72 12.33
N CYS A 447 3.86 17.70 11.78
CA CYS A 447 4.51 16.64 12.55
C CYS A 447 5.89 16.28 11.99
N ALA A 448 6.70 15.56 12.78
CA ALA A 448 8.01 15.08 12.34
C ALA A 448 7.87 14.11 11.15
N VAL A 449 8.69 14.31 10.11
CA VAL A 449 8.78 13.40 8.96
C VAL A 449 10.19 12.82 8.89
N SER A 450 10.26 11.48 8.87
CA SER A 450 11.49 10.71 8.73
C SER A 450 11.60 10.09 7.35
N VAL A 451 12.80 9.98 6.81
CA VAL A 451 13.08 9.21 5.57
C VAL A 451 14.25 8.29 5.86
N MET A 452 14.07 6.99 5.61
CA MET A 452 15.06 5.95 5.84
C MET A 452 15.83 5.61 4.56
N LYS A 453 17.08 5.15 4.68
CA LYS A 453 17.86 4.65 3.54
C LYS A 453 17.24 3.44 2.86
N THR A 454 16.56 2.58 3.63
CA THR A 454 15.89 1.35 3.16
C THR A 454 14.52 1.61 2.53
N ALA A 455 14.09 2.86 2.43
CA ALA A 455 12.78 3.24 1.87
C ALA A 455 12.50 2.73 0.44
N GLY A 456 13.51 2.23 -0.29
CA GLY A 456 13.39 1.64 -1.63
C GLY A 456 13.12 0.13 -1.66
N GLU A 457 13.21 -0.58 -0.53
CA GLU A 457 13.07 -2.05 -0.52
C GLU A 457 11.62 -2.52 -0.57
N GLY A 458 10.68 -1.72 -0.07
CA GLY A 458 9.24 -1.89 -0.24
C GLY A 458 8.63 -3.05 0.55
N GLY A 459 7.41 -3.44 0.17
CA GLY A 459 6.61 -4.42 0.89
C GLY A 459 7.18 -5.83 0.87
N ALA A 460 7.95 -6.23 -0.15
CA ALA A 460 8.61 -7.54 -0.16
C ALA A 460 9.63 -7.68 1.00
N TRP A 461 10.35 -6.61 1.33
CA TRP A 461 11.21 -6.60 2.52
C TRP A 461 10.39 -6.63 3.81
N GLY A 462 9.33 -5.83 3.90
CA GLY A 462 8.40 -5.88 5.04
C GLY A 462 7.81 -7.28 5.25
N MET A 463 7.49 -7.99 4.16
CA MET A 463 7.02 -9.38 4.24
C MET A 463 8.11 -10.35 4.73
N ALA A 464 9.36 -10.15 4.30
CA ALA A 464 10.49 -10.93 4.81
C ALA A 464 10.73 -10.68 6.31
N LEU A 465 10.52 -9.44 6.79
CA LEU A 465 10.58 -9.10 8.22
C LEU A 465 9.47 -9.78 9.02
N LEU A 466 8.23 -9.83 8.51
CA LEU A 466 7.13 -10.58 9.13
C LEU A 466 7.41 -12.10 9.16
N ALA A 467 8.02 -12.63 8.10
CA ALA A 467 8.47 -14.02 8.07
C ALA A 467 9.55 -14.28 9.14
N ALA A 468 10.53 -13.39 9.26
CA ALA A 468 11.55 -13.47 10.31
C ALA A 468 10.93 -13.35 11.71
N TYR A 469 10.02 -12.42 11.93
CA TYR A 469 9.31 -12.23 13.20
C TYR A 469 8.59 -13.50 13.67
N THR A 470 7.98 -14.24 12.76
CA THR A 470 7.28 -15.50 13.08
C THR A 470 8.18 -16.56 13.76
N VAL A 471 9.49 -16.53 13.49
CA VAL A 471 10.44 -17.52 14.03
C VAL A 471 11.48 -16.91 14.96
N CYS A 472 11.76 -15.61 14.87
CA CYS A 472 12.77 -14.91 15.65
C CYS A 472 12.17 -13.95 16.70
N GLY A 473 10.87 -13.71 16.70
CA GLY A 473 10.21 -12.71 17.57
C GLY A 473 10.43 -12.94 19.08
N GLY A 474 10.64 -14.21 19.50
CA GLY A 474 11.07 -14.54 20.87
C GLY A 474 10.12 -14.08 21.97
N GLY A 475 8.82 -13.87 21.65
CA GLY A 475 7.82 -13.35 22.59
C GLY A 475 7.73 -11.82 22.65
N LYS A 476 8.54 -11.10 21.88
CA LYS A 476 8.42 -9.64 21.69
C LYS A 476 7.17 -9.31 20.86
N SER A 477 6.58 -8.16 21.09
CA SER A 477 5.63 -7.59 20.13
C SER A 477 6.33 -7.28 18.79
N LEU A 478 5.55 -7.12 17.71
CA LEU A 478 6.12 -6.76 16.42
C LEU A 478 6.91 -5.45 16.49
N SER A 479 6.38 -4.43 17.18
CA SER A 479 7.07 -3.15 17.35
C SER A 479 8.38 -3.30 18.11
N GLU A 480 8.39 -4.04 19.23
CA GLU A 480 9.63 -4.30 19.99
C GLU A 480 10.67 -5.05 19.14
N PHE A 481 10.23 -6.00 18.30
CA PHE A 481 11.13 -6.70 17.39
C PHE A 481 11.70 -5.77 16.34
N LEU A 482 10.87 -4.91 15.74
CA LEU A 482 11.33 -3.94 14.74
C LEU A 482 12.30 -2.94 15.36
N ASP A 483 11.97 -2.32 16.47
CA ASP A 483 12.79 -1.32 17.14
C ASP A 483 14.14 -1.89 17.61
N SER A 484 14.12 -3.06 18.26
CA SER A 484 15.31 -3.59 18.97
C SER A 484 16.22 -4.46 18.10
N GLU A 485 15.70 -5.04 17.00
CA GLU A 485 16.45 -5.99 16.19
C GLU A 485 16.65 -5.50 14.75
N VAL A 486 15.61 -4.89 14.14
CA VAL A 486 15.62 -4.55 12.71
C VAL A 486 16.15 -3.14 12.47
N PHE A 487 15.55 -2.13 13.11
CA PHE A 487 15.83 -0.72 12.82
C PHE A 487 16.92 -0.12 13.73
N VAL A 488 17.46 -0.91 14.65
CA VAL A 488 18.55 -0.46 15.53
C VAL A 488 19.76 -0.02 14.70
N GLY A 489 20.19 1.25 14.88
CA GLY A 489 21.34 1.81 14.16
C GLY A 489 21.12 2.11 12.67
N MET A 490 19.90 1.95 12.14
CA MET A 490 19.61 2.35 10.76
C MET A 490 19.67 3.87 10.59
N GLU A 491 20.35 4.31 9.54
CA GLU A 491 20.41 5.73 9.22
C GLU A 491 19.06 6.24 8.70
N SER A 492 18.56 7.27 9.36
CA SER A 492 17.39 8.03 8.92
C SER A 492 17.64 9.53 9.06
N THR A 493 16.92 10.31 8.27
CA THR A 493 16.87 11.77 8.45
C THR A 493 15.48 12.12 8.96
N THR A 494 15.38 12.94 10.00
CA THR A 494 14.10 13.42 10.54
C THR A 494 14.09 14.93 10.51
N LEU A 495 13.05 15.51 9.89
CA LEU A 495 12.82 16.95 9.84
C LEU A 495 11.58 17.30 10.66
N GLN A 496 11.68 18.38 11.41
CA GLN A 496 10.55 18.94 12.16
C GLN A 496 9.84 20.00 11.32
N PRO A 497 8.54 20.25 11.54
CA PRO A 497 7.85 21.33 10.88
C PRO A 497 8.47 22.70 11.25
N GLU A 498 8.67 23.55 10.26
CA GLU A 498 9.14 24.92 10.42
C GLU A 498 7.94 25.88 10.42
N LYS A 499 7.90 26.80 11.38
CA LYS A 499 6.76 27.73 11.55
C LYS A 499 6.42 28.47 10.25
N ASN A 500 7.41 29.06 9.59
CA ASN A 500 7.22 29.81 8.36
C ASN A 500 6.73 28.93 7.20
N GLY A 501 7.25 27.69 7.11
CA GLY A 501 6.82 26.71 6.13
C GLY A 501 5.38 26.26 6.35
N ALA A 502 5.01 25.98 7.61
CA ALA A 502 3.64 25.58 7.98
C ALA A 502 2.61 26.70 7.72
N GLU A 503 2.91 27.94 8.09
CA GLU A 503 2.07 29.11 7.79
C GLU A 503 1.92 29.31 6.27
N GLY A 504 2.99 29.15 5.51
CA GLY A 504 2.97 29.25 4.05
C GLY A 504 2.17 28.14 3.40
N PHE A 505 2.35 26.89 3.83
CA PHE A 505 1.55 25.77 3.35
C PHE A 505 0.06 25.96 3.65
N ALA A 506 -0.29 26.47 4.84
CA ALA A 506 -1.67 26.78 5.18
C ALA A 506 -2.26 27.84 4.23
N GLY A 507 -1.52 28.91 3.92
CA GLY A 507 -1.92 29.92 2.95
C GLY A 507 -2.12 29.37 1.53
N PHE A 508 -1.22 28.47 1.09
CA PHE A 508 -1.40 27.74 -0.16
C PHE A 508 -2.68 26.90 -0.14
N MET A 509 -2.97 26.17 0.94
CA MET A 509 -4.17 25.34 1.08
C MET A 509 -5.46 26.15 1.09
N GLU A 510 -5.48 27.37 1.62
CA GLU A 510 -6.63 28.26 1.52
C GLU A 510 -6.95 28.61 0.05
N ASN A 511 -5.92 28.98 -0.73
CA ASN A 511 -6.06 29.24 -2.16
C ASN A 511 -6.45 27.97 -2.93
N TYR A 512 -5.88 26.81 -2.57
CA TYR A 512 -6.20 25.52 -3.17
C TYR A 512 -7.68 25.16 -2.95
N LYS A 513 -8.16 25.21 -1.71
CA LYS A 513 -9.58 24.93 -1.37
C LYS A 513 -10.53 25.89 -2.12
N ARG A 514 -10.17 27.17 -2.23
CA ARG A 514 -10.97 28.19 -2.95
C ARG A 514 -11.10 27.90 -4.43
N GLY A 515 -10.05 27.41 -5.07
CA GLY A 515 -10.00 27.13 -6.50
C GLY A 515 -10.63 25.80 -6.92
N LEU A 516 -10.96 24.87 -5.99
CA LEU A 516 -11.55 23.56 -6.31
C LEU A 516 -12.85 23.67 -7.14
N ALA A 517 -13.65 24.73 -6.94
CA ALA A 517 -14.86 24.95 -7.71
C ALA A 517 -14.56 25.13 -9.23
N ALA A 518 -13.45 25.81 -9.56
CA ALA A 518 -13.01 25.95 -10.96
C ALA A 518 -12.53 24.59 -11.53
N GLN A 519 -11.82 23.80 -10.74
CA GLN A 519 -11.38 22.47 -11.11
C GLN A 519 -12.57 21.55 -11.43
N TYR A 520 -13.61 21.51 -10.57
CA TYR A 520 -14.83 20.74 -10.82
C TYR A 520 -15.57 21.21 -12.08
N ALA A 521 -15.64 22.52 -12.32
CA ALA A 521 -16.28 23.05 -13.52
C ALA A 521 -15.52 22.69 -14.80
N ALA A 522 -14.19 22.70 -14.75
CA ALA A 522 -13.34 22.38 -15.90
C ALA A 522 -13.27 20.88 -16.21
N ALA A 523 -13.56 20.02 -15.23
CA ALA A 523 -13.50 18.57 -15.37
C ALA A 523 -14.84 17.91 -15.78
N LYS A 524 -15.92 18.71 -15.94
CA LYS A 524 -17.24 18.26 -16.41
C LYS A 524 -17.28 17.86 -17.89
#